data_fb3783c4c1474868e0a2244cac846026
#
_entry.id   fb3783c4c1474868e0a2244cac846026
#
_cell.length_a   1.000
_cell.length_b   1.000
_cell.length_c   1.000
_cell.angle_alpha   90.00
_cell.angle_beta   90.00
_cell.angle_gamma   90.00
#
_symmetry.space_group_name_H-M   'P 1'
#
loop_
_entity.id
_entity.type
_entity.pdbx_description
1 polymer ?
#
loop_
_entity_poly.entity_id
_entity_poly.type
_entity_poly.pdbx_seq_one_letter_code
_entity_poly.pdbx_strand_id
1 'polypeptide(L)'
;MSNSSSEYREQDFCEVDHGLDYIFARMGAIYGAVFVRHWEGVDVNLVRQVWAEECGRGLTYRPKLDYALKHMNPDRPPSALQFAKLLNDGPRIPDKPNFHIERKLTAAEVAEQKRRGEEARAKLSELLKTMRVK
;
A
#
# COMPACT_ATOMS: atom_id res chain seq x y z
N MET A 1 6.95 7.70 -18.82
CA MET A 1 6.83 8.21 -17.95
C MET A 1 6.95 7.58 -16.75
N SER A 2 7.33 8.21 -16.03
CA SER A 2 7.67 7.64 -14.93
C SER A 2 6.63 6.84 -14.37
N ASN A 3 6.92 5.97 -13.74
CA ASN A 3 6.08 5.15 -13.07
C ASN A 3 5.56 5.78 -11.85
N SER A 4 5.01 6.96 -12.01
CA SER A 4 4.46 7.62 -10.86
C SER A 4 3.41 6.78 -10.17
N SER A 5 2.74 5.91 -10.92
CA SER A 5 1.73 5.05 -10.32
C SER A 5 2.34 3.99 -9.41
N SER A 6 3.63 3.70 -9.54
CA SER A 6 4.29 2.75 -8.67
C SER A 6 5.11 3.44 -7.58
N GLU A 7 5.09 4.78 -7.56
CA GLU A 7 5.76 5.52 -6.53
C GLU A 7 4.98 5.49 -5.24
N TYR A 8 5.65 5.21 -4.14
CA TYR A 8 5.01 5.20 -2.84
C TYR A 8 4.69 6.63 -2.42
N ARG A 9 3.42 6.88 -2.14
CA ARG A 9 2.96 8.16 -1.60
C ARG A 9 2.07 7.87 -0.42
N GLU A 10 2.45 8.38 0.72
CA GLU A 10 1.69 8.13 1.93
C GLU A 10 0.25 8.60 1.82
N GLN A 11 0.00 9.72 1.13
CA GLN A 11 -1.35 10.23 0.98
C GLN A 11 -2.25 9.36 0.11
N ASP A 12 -1.68 8.43 -0.64
CA ASP A 12 -2.47 7.51 -1.46
C ASP A 12 -3.00 6.34 -0.64
N PHE A 13 -2.60 6.23 0.61
CA PHE A 13 -3.00 5.12 1.46
C PHE A 13 -4.05 5.54 2.47
N CYS A 14 -4.92 4.61 2.82
CA CYS A 14 -5.96 4.84 3.82
C CYS A 14 -6.26 3.52 4.52
N GLU A 15 -7.05 3.58 5.58
CA GLU A 15 -7.49 2.37 6.24
C GLU A 15 -8.63 1.73 5.44
N VAL A 16 -8.82 0.43 5.65
CA VAL A 16 -9.86 -0.32 4.93
C VAL A 16 -11.24 0.33 5.08
N ASP A 17 -11.59 0.74 6.30
CA ASP A 17 -12.89 1.39 6.52
C ASP A 17 -13.03 2.68 5.73
N HIS A 18 -11.98 3.47 5.66
CA HIS A 18 -11.99 4.70 4.89
C HIS A 18 -12.11 4.43 3.40
N GLY A 19 -11.44 3.37 2.93
CA GLY A 19 -11.56 2.94 1.54
C GLY A 19 -12.97 2.53 1.21
N LEU A 20 -13.63 1.78 2.10
CA LEU A 20 -15.02 1.39 1.92
C LEU A 20 -15.94 2.61 1.88
N ASP A 21 -15.76 3.55 2.79
CA ASP A 21 -16.54 4.78 2.80
C ASP A 21 -16.39 5.53 1.49
N TYR A 22 -15.16 5.62 1.01
CA TYR A 22 -14.86 6.32 -0.23
C TYR A 22 -15.57 5.68 -1.42
N ILE A 23 -15.43 4.36 -1.59
CA ILE A 23 -16.03 3.70 -2.77
C ILE A 23 -17.54 3.65 -2.68
N PHE A 24 -18.11 3.45 -1.49
CA PHE A 24 -19.57 3.43 -1.35
C PHE A 24 -20.17 4.80 -1.61
N ALA A 25 -19.52 5.86 -1.14
CA ALA A 25 -19.98 7.22 -1.43
C ALA A 25 -19.93 7.51 -2.93
N ARG A 26 -18.86 7.10 -3.59
CA ARG A 26 -18.72 7.29 -5.04
C ARG A 26 -19.74 6.46 -5.81
N MET A 27 -19.95 5.21 -5.39
CA MET A 27 -20.95 4.38 -6.04
C MET A 27 -22.35 4.93 -5.87
N GLY A 28 -22.66 5.46 -4.70
CA GLY A 28 -23.94 6.11 -4.46
C GLY A 28 -24.15 7.29 -5.39
N ALA A 29 -23.10 8.07 -5.61
CA ALA A 29 -23.16 9.21 -6.51
C ALA A 29 -23.27 8.77 -7.98
N ILE A 30 -22.61 7.68 -8.34
CA ILE A 30 -22.59 7.19 -9.73
C ILE A 30 -23.90 6.50 -10.09
N TYR A 31 -24.37 5.60 -9.24
CA TYR A 31 -25.53 4.77 -9.56
C TYR A 31 -26.85 5.31 -9.00
N GLY A 32 -26.78 6.17 -7.99
CA GLY A 32 -27.98 6.77 -7.40
C GLY A 32 -28.92 5.75 -6.81
N ALA A 33 -30.18 5.82 -7.17
CA ALA A 33 -31.22 4.96 -6.60
C ALA A 33 -30.97 3.48 -6.82
N VAL A 34 -30.28 3.11 -7.89
CA VAL A 34 -29.96 1.70 -8.16
C VAL A 34 -29.06 1.16 -7.07
N PHE A 35 -28.10 1.97 -6.63
CA PHE A 35 -27.19 1.57 -5.57
C PHE A 35 -27.92 1.40 -4.25
N VAL A 36 -28.79 2.36 -3.91
CA VAL A 36 -29.57 2.30 -2.69
C VAL A 36 -30.43 1.04 -2.64
N ARG A 37 -31.11 0.75 -3.74
CA ARG A 37 -31.96 -0.45 -3.83
C ARG A 37 -31.16 -1.74 -3.75
N HIS A 38 -29.93 -1.72 -4.23
CA HIS A 38 -29.08 -2.88 -4.20
C HIS A 38 -28.81 -3.35 -2.75
N TRP A 39 -28.81 -2.40 -1.82
CA TRP A 39 -28.54 -2.72 -0.42
C TRP A 39 -29.80 -2.76 0.46
N GLU A 40 -30.97 -2.61 -0.11
CA GLU A 40 -32.19 -2.67 0.66
C GLU A 40 -32.37 -4.03 1.29
N GLY A 41 -32.74 -4.05 2.56
CA GLY A 41 -33.00 -5.29 3.27
C GLY A 41 -31.73 -6.06 3.65
N VAL A 42 -30.57 -5.49 3.41
CA VAL A 42 -29.29 -6.15 3.71
C VAL A 42 -28.64 -5.50 4.92
N ASP A 43 -28.01 -6.30 5.77
CA ASP A 43 -27.27 -5.76 6.91
C ASP A 43 -26.01 -5.07 6.38
N VAL A 44 -25.96 -3.75 6.52
CA VAL A 44 -24.85 -2.96 6.01
C VAL A 44 -23.54 -3.35 6.67
N ASN A 45 -23.56 -3.68 7.95
CA ASN A 45 -22.33 -4.07 8.62
C ASN A 45 -21.76 -5.38 8.05
N LEU A 46 -22.64 -6.31 7.73
CA LEU A 46 -22.23 -7.56 7.11
C LEU A 46 -21.67 -7.29 5.70
N VAL A 47 -22.32 -6.41 4.96
CA VAL A 47 -21.85 -6.02 3.62
C VAL A 47 -20.45 -5.45 3.71
N ARG A 48 -20.22 -4.54 4.63
CA ARG A 48 -18.91 -3.94 4.80
C ARG A 48 -17.87 -4.98 5.17
N GLN A 49 -18.23 -5.91 6.02
CA GLN A 49 -17.32 -6.98 6.43
C GLN A 49 -16.93 -7.87 5.25
N VAL A 50 -17.89 -8.27 4.45
CA VAL A 50 -17.64 -9.11 3.28
C VAL A 50 -16.76 -8.38 2.28
N TRP A 51 -17.04 -7.11 2.02
CA TRP A 51 -16.23 -6.31 1.10
C TRP A 51 -14.81 -6.15 1.62
N ALA A 52 -14.64 -5.95 2.92
CA ALA A 52 -13.31 -5.85 3.51
C ALA A 52 -12.54 -7.16 3.35
N GLU A 53 -13.21 -8.29 3.52
CA GLU A 53 -12.59 -9.59 3.37
C GLU A 53 -12.20 -9.89 1.93
N GLU A 54 -13.10 -9.61 0.99
CA GLU A 54 -12.86 -9.94 -0.41
C GLU A 54 -11.88 -8.99 -1.07
N CYS A 55 -11.96 -7.71 -0.76
CA CYS A 55 -11.10 -6.70 -1.38
C CYS A 55 -9.78 -6.52 -0.66
N GLY A 56 -9.79 -6.69 0.66
CA GLY A 56 -8.56 -6.69 1.46
C GLY A 56 -7.70 -5.45 1.27
N ARG A 57 -6.43 -5.67 1.03
CA ARG A 57 -5.46 -4.60 0.89
C ARG A 57 -5.74 -3.64 -0.27
N GLY A 58 -6.50 -4.10 -1.27
CA GLY A 58 -6.87 -3.22 -2.37
C GLY A 58 -7.64 -2.00 -1.92
N LEU A 59 -8.32 -2.08 -0.78
CA LEU A 59 -9.08 -0.95 -0.25
C LEU A 59 -8.21 0.10 0.42
N THR A 60 -6.95 -0.19 0.63
CA THR A 60 -6.05 0.73 1.31
C THR A 60 -5.26 1.64 0.36
N TYR A 61 -5.40 1.43 -0.94
CA TYR A 61 -4.62 2.18 -1.92
C TYR A 61 -5.55 2.90 -2.89
N ARG A 62 -5.62 4.21 -2.77
CA ARG A 62 -6.55 5.01 -3.57
C ARG A 62 -6.44 4.87 -5.08
N PRO A 63 -5.25 4.81 -5.67
CA PRO A 63 -5.17 4.63 -7.12
C PRO A 63 -5.86 3.36 -7.60
N LYS A 64 -5.83 2.27 -6.80
CA LYS A 64 -6.58 1.06 -7.13
C LYS A 64 -8.08 1.33 -7.06
N LEU A 65 -8.52 2.04 -6.01
CA LEU A 65 -9.93 2.37 -5.84
C LEU A 65 -10.43 3.20 -7.02
N ASP A 66 -9.67 4.20 -7.40
CA ASP A 66 -10.04 5.07 -8.52
C ASP A 66 -10.09 4.30 -9.83
N TYR A 67 -9.14 3.40 -10.04
CA TYR A 67 -9.13 2.54 -11.21
C TYR A 67 -10.40 1.68 -11.28
N ALA A 68 -10.71 1.01 -10.17
CA ALA A 68 -11.88 0.14 -10.10
C ALA A 68 -13.16 0.93 -10.32
N LEU A 69 -13.26 2.11 -9.72
CA LEU A 69 -14.44 2.96 -9.91
C LEU A 69 -14.61 3.38 -11.36
N LYS A 70 -13.52 3.60 -12.07
CA LYS A 70 -13.59 3.95 -13.48
C LYS A 70 -14.00 2.80 -14.37
N HIS A 71 -13.71 1.59 -13.99
CA HIS A 71 -13.91 0.40 -14.83
C HIS A 71 -15.13 -0.42 -14.42
N MET A 72 -15.96 0.11 -13.52
CA MET A 72 -17.17 -0.58 -13.13
C MET A 72 -18.19 -0.59 -14.28
N ASN A 73 -19.08 -1.57 -14.21
CA ASN A 73 -20.19 -1.62 -15.16
C ASN A 73 -21.07 -0.39 -14.96
N PRO A 74 -21.35 0.39 -16.02
CA PRO A 74 -22.17 1.59 -15.85
C PRO A 74 -23.63 1.31 -15.55
N ASP A 75 -24.10 0.09 -15.80
CA ASP A 75 -25.52 -0.24 -15.66
C ASP A 75 -25.88 -0.75 -14.28
N ARG A 76 -24.94 -1.31 -13.55
CA ARG A 76 -25.23 -1.82 -12.21
C ARG A 76 -23.98 -1.86 -11.35
N PRO A 77 -24.18 -1.74 -10.02
CA PRO A 77 -23.04 -1.81 -9.10
C PRO A 77 -22.42 -3.19 -9.12
N PRO A 78 -21.10 -3.29 -8.95
CA PRO A 78 -20.43 -4.57 -8.88
C PRO A 78 -20.67 -5.25 -7.53
N SER A 79 -20.58 -6.57 -7.53
CA SER A 79 -20.53 -7.31 -6.28
C SER A 79 -19.14 -7.15 -5.66
N ALA A 80 -19.00 -7.60 -4.41
CA ALA A 80 -17.69 -7.55 -3.74
C ALA A 80 -16.63 -8.31 -4.55
N LEU A 81 -16.98 -9.46 -5.08
CA LEU A 81 -16.06 -10.27 -5.86
C LEU A 81 -15.67 -9.58 -7.17
N GLN A 82 -16.63 -8.96 -7.84
CA GLN A 82 -16.35 -8.23 -9.07
C GLN A 82 -15.47 -7.03 -8.81
N PHE A 83 -15.72 -6.31 -7.73
CA PHE A 83 -14.92 -5.15 -7.37
C PHE A 83 -13.51 -5.56 -6.99
N ALA A 84 -13.35 -6.67 -6.27
CA ALA A 84 -12.04 -7.19 -5.93
C ALA A 84 -11.22 -7.49 -7.18
N LYS A 85 -11.87 -8.06 -8.20
CA LYS A 85 -11.21 -8.33 -9.47
C LYS A 85 -10.76 -7.04 -10.15
N LEU A 86 -11.60 -6.01 -10.12
CA LEU A 86 -11.24 -4.72 -10.69
C LEU A 86 -10.04 -4.11 -9.95
N LEU A 87 -10.01 -4.24 -8.62
CA LEU A 87 -8.88 -3.77 -7.85
C LEU A 87 -7.58 -4.49 -8.24
N ASN A 88 -7.66 -5.78 -8.45
CA ASN A 88 -6.49 -6.56 -8.82
C ASN A 88 -5.98 -6.19 -10.22
N ASP A 89 -6.86 -5.76 -11.09
CA ASP A 89 -6.48 -5.33 -12.43
C ASP A 89 -5.89 -3.92 -12.45
N GLY A 90 -6.05 -3.19 -11.36
CA GLY A 90 -5.60 -1.80 -11.27
C GLY A 90 -4.12 -1.66 -10.93
N PRO A 91 -3.68 -0.44 -10.64
CA PRO A 91 -2.28 -0.19 -10.31
C PRO A 91 -1.82 -1.03 -9.13
N ARG A 92 -0.60 -1.52 -9.24
CA ARG A 92 -0.03 -2.29 -8.16
C ARG A 92 0.24 -1.40 -6.95
N ILE A 93 -0.01 -1.94 -5.77
CA ILE A 93 0.32 -1.22 -4.53
C ILE A 93 1.84 -1.18 -4.43
N PRO A 94 2.44 0.03 -4.37
CA PRO A 94 3.89 0.11 -4.26
C PRO A 94 4.35 -0.36 -2.88
N ASP A 95 5.50 -0.99 -2.85
CA ASP A 95 6.08 -1.39 -1.59
C ASP A 95 6.52 -0.15 -0.83
N LYS A 96 6.31 -0.19 0.48
CA LYS A 96 6.79 0.89 1.31
C LYS A 96 8.31 0.94 1.19
N PRO A 97 8.89 2.13 0.93
CA PRO A 97 10.33 2.22 0.83
C PRO A 97 10.99 1.74 2.11
N ASN A 98 12.22 1.30 1.98
CA ASN A 98 12.97 0.80 3.12
C ASN A 98 13.37 1.89 4.11
N PHE A 99 12.68 3.01 4.08
CA PHE A 99 12.89 4.04 5.09
C PHE A 99 12.71 3.49 6.49
N HIS A 100 11.86 2.47 6.63
CA HIS A 100 11.66 1.88 7.95
C HIS A 100 12.95 1.25 8.48
N ILE A 101 13.84 0.78 7.61
CA ILE A 101 15.14 0.26 8.03
C ILE A 101 16.00 1.40 8.49
N GLU A 102 16.04 2.48 7.73
CA GLU A 102 16.80 3.65 8.10
C GLU A 102 16.27 4.29 9.38
N ARG A 103 14.96 4.33 9.53
CA ARG A 103 14.36 4.91 10.73
C ARG A 103 14.59 4.09 11.98
N LYS A 104 14.80 2.79 11.81
CA LYS A 104 15.09 1.94 12.96
C LYS A 104 16.50 2.16 13.46
N LEU A 105 17.37 2.70 12.63
CA LEU A 105 18.74 2.99 13.03
C LEU A 105 18.74 4.36 13.67
N THR A 106 18.99 4.39 14.98
CA THR A 106 19.16 5.66 15.68
C THR A 106 20.49 6.23 15.29
N ALA A 107 20.70 7.51 15.62
CA ALA A 107 21.99 8.13 15.39
C ALA A 107 23.12 7.36 16.06
N ALA A 108 22.84 6.82 17.24
CA ALA A 108 23.84 6.01 17.96
C ALA A 108 24.16 4.73 17.21
N GLU A 109 23.16 4.08 16.65
CA GLU A 109 23.37 2.84 15.90
C GLU A 109 24.16 3.08 14.62
N VAL A 110 23.86 4.16 13.93
CA VAL A 110 24.58 4.53 12.71
C VAL A 110 26.04 4.82 13.04
N ALA A 111 26.26 5.57 14.12
CA ALA A 111 27.62 5.89 14.56
C ALA A 111 28.39 4.62 14.93
N GLU A 112 27.73 3.67 15.56
CA GLU A 112 28.36 2.42 15.93
C GLU A 112 28.73 1.59 14.72
N GLN A 113 27.85 1.51 13.73
CA GLN A 113 28.17 0.79 12.51
C GLN A 113 29.36 1.40 11.79
N LYS A 114 29.41 2.72 11.75
CA LYS A 114 30.51 3.43 11.12
C LYS A 114 31.82 3.14 11.88
N ARG A 115 31.78 3.18 13.20
CA ARG A 115 32.94 2.91 14.03
C ARG A 115 33.46 1.50 13.80
N ARG A 116 32.55 0.50 13.74
CA ARG A 116 32.94 -0.87 13.49
C ARG A 116 33.62 -1.02 12.12
N GLY A 117 33.12 -0.34 11.13
CA GLY A 117 33.73 -0.36 9.82
C GLY A 117 35.12 0.24 9.82
N GLU A 118 35.31 1.33 10.56
CA GLU A 118 36.61 1.97 10.70
C GLU A 118 37.60 1.08 11.44
N GLU A 119 37.15 0.44 12.51
CA GLU A 119 37.97 -0.48 13.26
C GLU A 119 38.42 -1.68 12.41
N ALA A 120 37.48 -2.21 11.62
CA ALA A 120 37.79 -3.33 10.75
C ALA A 120 38.83 -2.94 9.71
N ARG A 121 38.70 -1.74 9.15
CA ARG A 121 39.69 -1.25 8.18
C ARG A 121 41.04 -1.01 8.81
N ALA A 122 41.04 -0.48 10.04
CA ALA A 122 42.30 -0.25 10.76
C ALA A 122 43.02 -1.56 11.06
N LYS A 123 42.27 -2.57 11.48
CA LYS A 123 42.85 -3.89 11.75
C LYS A 123 43.42 -4.51 10.47
N LEU A 124 42.69 -4.40 9.36
CA LEU A 124 43.14 -4.91 8.11
C LEU A 124 44.41 -4.20 7.66
N SER A 125 44.46 -2.89 7.81
CA SER A 125 45.62 -2.09 7.49
C SER A 125 46.84 -2.52 8.27
N GLU A 126 46.66 -2.78 9.55
CA GLU A 126 47.75 -3.22 10.39
C GLU A 126 48.26 -4.60 10.01
N LEU A 127 47.36 -5.52 9.68
CA LEU A 127 47.73 -6.83 9.21
C LEU A 127 48.55 -6.74 7.92
N LEU A 128 48.15 -5.88 7.02
CA LEU A 128 48.85 -5.69 5.77
C LEU A 128 50.25 -5.11 6.01
N LYS A 129 50.36 -4.18 6.95
CA LYS A 129 51.67 -3.66 7.32
C LYS A 129 52.58 -4.73 7.89
N THR A 130 52.03 -5.55 8.74
CA THR A 130 52.79 -6.65 9.32
C THR A 130 53.31 -7.62 8.26
N MET A 131 52.43 -7.91 7.29
CA MET A 131 52.80 -8.77 6.20
C MET A 131 53.86 -8.15 5.29
N ARG A 132 53.87 -6.82 5.16
CA ARG A 132 54.86 -6.15 4.31
C ARG A 132 56.22 -6.10 4.93
N VAL A 133 56.27 -6.05 6.22
CA VAL A 133 57.57 -5.94 6.92
C VAL A 133 58.41 -7.16 6.75
N LYS A 134 57.80 -8.24 6.41
CA LYS A 134 58.57 -9.43 6.09
C LYS A 134 59.05 -9.40 4.65
#